data_29bd881a1419ccbdee3882dadf6aa76f
#
_entry.id   29bd881a1419ccbdee3882dadf6aa76f
#
_cell.length_a   1.000
_cell.length_b   1.000
_cell.length_c   1.000
_cell.angle_alpha   90.00
_cell.angle_beta   90.00
_cell.angle_gamma   90.00
#
_symmetry.space_group_name_H-M   'P 1'
#
loop_
_entity.id
_entity.type
_entity.pdbx_description
1 polymer ?
#
loop_
_entity_poly.entity_id
_entity_poly.type
_entity_poly.pdbx_seq_one_letter_code
_entity_poly.pdbx_strand_id
1 'polypeptide(L)'
;MNKCEIEIIGYKLNSNYNFTYYVNFPHPGEYTIKYKFKSPLNRADYMFAKCINLKKIDLSNFYSKEVTNMSCMFMNCLSLQDLNIDNLETRNVKDMRGMFHGCESLTKIDLSYFDAQNVENMSLLFFGCKSLVDVNLSRFNTQNVKDLYCMFGGCENLQYLDLLNFYTQNVINMTRMFSECRSLKELDLSNFYTNKVQYMNSMFYGCSSLSKLDISNFSVENIINFDDMFRECFSLRIENINCKIKNILIKRCQLYN
;
A
#
# COMPACT_ATOMS: atom_id res chain seq x y z
N MET A 1 -6.71 -29.21 -1.69
CA MET A 1 -6.97 -28.37 -2.89
C MET A 1 -8.35 -27.76 -2.73
N ASN A 2 -8.45 -26.47 -2.50
CA ASN A 2 -9.75 -25.80 -2.43
C ASN A 2 -10.35 -25.76 -3.83
N LYS A 3 -11.50 -26.46 -4.01
CA LYS A 3 -12.20 -26.44 -5.29
C LYS A 3 -12.94 -25.12 -5.41
N CYS A 4 -12.65 -24.33 -6.43
CA CYS A 4 -13.36 -23.12 -6.81
C CYS A 4 -14.14 -23.43 -8.09
N GLU A 5 -15.38 -22.97 -8.15
CA GLU A 5 -16.15 -22.95 -9.39
C GLU A 5 -16.01 -21.60 -10.05
N ILE A 6 -15.80 -21.59 -11.36
CA ILE A 6 -15.68 -20.36 -12.16
C ILE A 6 -16.86 -20.33 -13.12
N GLU A 7 -17.60 -19.24 -13.08
CA GLU A 7 -18.66 -18.92 -14.04
C GLU A 7 -18.28 -17.68 -14.83
N ILE A 8 -18.31 -17.77 -16.16
CA ILE A 8 -18.15 -16.62 -17.05
C ILE A 8 -19.52 -16.22 -17.57
N ILE A 9 -20.00 -15.04 -17.19
CA ILE A 9 -21.29 -14.53 -17.61
C ILE A 9 -21.21 -14.08 -19.07
N GLY A 10 -22.20 -14.53 -19.86
CA GLY A 10 -22.26 -14.22 -21.29
C GLY A 10 -21.66 -15.32 -22.18
N TYR A 11 -21.08 -16.37 -21.60
CA TYR A 11 -20.54 -17.49 -22.35
C TYR A 11 -20.78 -18.82 -21.63
N LYS A 12 -21.43 -19.81 -22.31
CA LYS A 12 -21.57 -21.17 -21.78
C LYS A 12 -20.23 -21.89 -21.95
N LEU A 13 -19.52 -22.09 -20.85
CA LEU A 13 -18.38 -23.01 -20.82
C LEU A 13 -18.88 -24.45 -20.87
N ASN A 14 -18.51 -25.21 -21.89
CA ASN A 14 -18.95 -26.61 -22.09
C ASN A 14 -18.17 -27.63 -21.26
N SER A 15 -17.47 -27.26 -20.19
CA SER A 15 -16.70 -28.24 -19.39
C SER A 15 -16.48 -27.79 -17.94
N ASN A 16 -16.42 -28.77 -17.03
CA ASN A 16 -15.96 -28.67 -15.68
C ASN A 16 -14.47 -28.29 -15.69
N TYR A 17 -14.14 -26.98 -15.61
CA TYR A 17 -12.75 -26.55 -15.49
C TYR A 17 -12.27 -26.85 -14.08
N ASN A 18 -11.30 -27.73 -13.97
CA ASN A 18 -10.35 -27.72 -12.85
C ASN A 18 -9.63 -26.37 -12.85
N PHE A 19 -9.31 -25.83 -11.68
CA PHE A 19 -8.60 -24.58 -11.50
C PHE A 19 -7.40 -24.51 -12.46
N THR A 20 -7.57 -23.82 -13.59
CA THR A 20 -6.48 -23.51 -14.51
C THR A 20 -6.15 -22.05 -14.33
N TYR A 21 -4.88 -21.71 -14.20
CA TYR A 21 -4.38 -20.34 -14.03
C TYR A 21 -4.68 -19.46 -15.25
N TYR A 22 -5.29 -19.99 -16.31
CA TYR A 22 -5.53 -19.29 -17.56
C TYR A 22 -6.92 -19.62 -18.08
N VAL A 23 -7.70 -18.59 -18.39
CA VAL A 23 -8.94 -18.71 -19.14
C VAL A 23 -8.71 -18.04 -20.50
N ASN A 24 -8.83 -18.83 -21.58
CA ASN A 24 -8.80 -18.28 -22.93
C ASN A 24 -10.19 -17.83 -23.31
N PHE A 25 -10.36 -16.55 -23.58
CA PHE A 25 -11.59 -15.99 -24.10
C PHE A 25 -11.65 -16.16 -25.61
N PRO A 26 -12.79 -16.56 -26.18
CA PRO A 26 -12.89 -16.90 -27.60
C PRO A 26 -12.80 -15.68 -28.52
N HIS A 27 -13.15 -14.50 -28.01
CA HIS A 27 -13.14 -13.25 -28.76
C HIS A 27 -12.65 -12.10 -27.87
N PRO A 28 -12.07 -11.02 -28.45
CA PRO A 28 -11.84 -9.77 -27.72
C PRO A 28 -13.19 -9.23 -27.19
N GLY A 29 -13.21 -8.78 -25.92
CA GLY A 29 -14.43 -8.25 -25.31
C GLY A 29 -14.29 -8.06 -23.81
N GLU A 30 -15.36 -7.56 -23.18
CA GLU A 30 -15.45 -7.47 -21.73
C GLU A 30 -16.20 -8.70 -21.19
N TYR A 31 -15.63 -9.29 -20.15
CA TYR A 31 -16.17 -10.50 -19.52
C TYR A 31 -16.31 -10.29 -18.03
N THR A 32 -17.38 -10.84 -17.45
CA THR A 32 -17.56 -10.94 -16.01
C THR A 32 -17.28 -12.37 -15.56
N ILE A 33 -16.36 -12.53 -14.62
CA ILE A 33 -15.99 -13.82 -14.07
C ILE A 33 -16.48 -13.88 -12.62
N LYS A 34 -17.25 -14.92 -12.27
CA LYS A 34 -17.65 -15.21 -10.91
C LYS A 34 -16.83 -16.34 -10.35
N TYR A 35 -16.27 -16.15 -9.17
CA TYR A 35 -15.58 -17.18 -8.40
C TYR A 35 -16.50 -17.64 -7.25
N LYS A 36 -16.73 -18.94 -7.15
CA LYS A 36 -17.46 -19.54 -6.04
C LYS A 36 -16.56 -20.50 -5.30
N PHE A 37 -16.15 -20.10 -4.11
CA PHE A 37 -15.31 -20.93 -3.24
C PHE A 37 -16.20 -21.93 -2.47
N LYS A 38 -15.83 -23.22 -2.47
CA LYS A 38 -16.58 -24.30 -1.79
C LYS A 38 -16.23 -24.42 -0.31
N SER A 39 -15.15 -23.80 0.11
CA SER A 39 -14.70 -23.77 1.50
C SER A 39 -14.03 -22.42 1.80
N PRO A 40 -14.02 -21.98 3.08
CA PRO A 40 -13.27 -20.81 3.48
C PRO A 40 -11.80 -20.92 3.08
N LEU A 41 -11.21 -19.78 2.72
CA LEU A 41 -9.78 -19.68 2.43
C LEU A 41 -9.05 -19.14 3.66
N ASN A 42 -7.89 -19.72 3.95
CA ASN A 42 -6.96 -19.20 4.97
C ASN A 42 -5.86 -18.31 4.38
N ARG A 43 -5.75 -18.27 3.03
CA ARG A 43 -4.81 -17.42 2.29
C ARG A 43 -5.49 -16.88 1.04
N ALA A 44 -5.20 -15.62 0.72
CA ALA A 44 -5.64 -14.92 -0.49
C ALA A 44 -4.46 -14.22 -1.19
N ASP A 45 -3.22 -14.61 -0.81
CA ASP A 45 -2.02 -14.06 -1.43
C ASP A 45 -1.96 -14.36 -2.93
N TYR A 46 -1.59 -13.35 -3.71
CA TYR A 46 -1.51 -13.40 -5.18
C TYR A 46 -2.81 -13.76 -5.91
N MET A 47 -3.98 -13.75 -5.26
CA MET A 47 -5.24 -14.27 -5.82
C MET A 47 -5.61 -13.68 -7.19
N PHE A 48 -5.40 -12.38 -7.38
CA PHE A 48 -5.65 -11.65 -8.63
C PHE A 48 -4.38 -11.02 -9.19
N ALA A 49 -3.21 -11.42 -8.69
CA ALA A 49 -1.94 -10.81 -9.11
C ALA A 49 -1.74 -10.91 -10.62
N LYS A 50 -1.27 -9.81 -11.22
CA LYS A 50 -0.99 -9.68 -12.66
C LYS A 50 -2.21 -9.82 -13.59
N CYS A 51 -3.41 -9.64 -13.06
CA CYS A 51 -4.61 -9.49 -13.89
C CYS A 51 -4.61 -8.08 -14.52
N ILE A 52 -3.69 -7.84 -15.47
CA ILE A 52 -3.38 -6.50 -16.00
C ILE A 52 -4.56 -5.78 -16.64
N ASN A 53 -5.51 -6.52 -17.19
CA ASN A 53 -6.71 -5.99 -17.87
C ASN A 53 -7.95 -5.95 -16.96
N LEU A 54 -7.82 -6.36 -15.69
CA LEU A 54 -8.92 -6.36 -14.74
C LEU A 54 -9.29 -4.93 -14.38
N LYS A 55 -10.53 -4.51 -14.72
CA LYS A 55 -11.02 -3.14 -14.47
C LYS A 55 -11.81 -3.01 -13.17
N LYS A 56 -12.57 -4.06 -12.84
CA LYS A 56 -13.48 -4.07 -11.70
C LYS A 56 -13.41 -5.37 -10.92
N ILE A 57 -13.45 -5.26 -9.60
CA ILE A 57 -13.59 -6.40 -8.68
C ILE A 57 -14.65 -6.07 -7.63
N ASP A 58 -15.50 -7.06 -7.35
CA ASP A 58 -16.46 -7.02 -6.25
C ASP A 58 -16.21 -8.22 -5.32
N LEU A 59 -15.75 -7.93 -4.11
CA LEU A 59 -15.51 -8.91 -3.04
C LEU A 59 -16.52 -8.79 -1.90
N SER A 60 -17.65 -8.11 -2.10
CA SER A 60 -18.68 -7.92 -1.06
C SER A 60 -19.19 -9.23 -0.45
N ASN A 61 -19.10 -10.33 -1.19
CA ASN A 61 -19.49 -11.67 -0.75
C ASN A 61 -18.30 -12.62 -0.52
N PHE A 62 -17.08 -12.08 -0.46
CA PHE A 62 -15.89 -12.89 -0.20
C PHE A 62 -15.73 -13.15 1.30
N TYR A 63 -15.86 -14.41 1.71
CA TYR A 63 -15.64 -14.80 3.11
C TYR A 63 -14.14 -14.80 3.45
N SER A 64 -13.69 -13.77 4.14
CA SER A 64 -12.26 -13.55 4.45
C SER A 64 -11.90 -13.73 5.92
N LYS A 65 -12.85 -14.06 6.77
CA LYS A 65 -12.64 -14.15 8.23
C LYS A 65 -11.47 -15.06 8.66
N GLU A 66 -11.19 -16.11 7.90
CA GLU A 66 -10.11 -17.04 8.22
C GLU A 66 -8.79 -16.69 7.48
N VAL A 67 -8.79 -15.65 6.65
CA VAL A 67 -7.61 -15.27 5.87
C VAL A 67 -6.56 -14.63 6.77
N THR A 68 -5.35 -15.18 6.72
CA THR A 68 -4.20 -14.69 7.48
C THR A 68 -3.14 -14.01 6.61
N ASN A 69 -3.22 -14.17 5.29
CA ASN A 69 -2.27 -13.59 4.34
C ASN A 69 -3.01 -13.05 3.10
N MET A 70 -2.87 -11.74 2.85
CA MET A 70 -3.39 -11.04 1.67
C MET A 70 -2.26 -10.39 0.85
N SER A 71 -1.01 -10.85 1.05
CA SER A 71 0.12 -10.26 0.34
C SER A 71 -0.04 -10.38 -1.17
N CYS A 72 0.26 -9.30 -1.88
CA CYS A 72 0.22 -9.24 -3.35
C CYS A 72 -1.13 -9.62 -3.99
N MET A 73 -2.26 -9.54 -3.24
CA MET A 73 -3.56 -10.03 -3.71
C MET A 73 -3.97 -9.40 -5.05
N PHE A 74 -3.71 -8.11 -5.25
CA PHE A 74 -4.01 -7.38 -6.49
C PHE A 74 -2.73 -6.85 -7.18
N MET A 75 -1.58 -7.41 -6.87
CA MET A 75 -0.30 -6.93 -7.40
C MET A 75 -0.33 -6.87 -8.94
N ASN A 76 0.04 -5.69 -9.50
CA ASN A 76 0.07 -5.44 -10.94
C ASN A 76 -1.28 -5.64 -11.66
N CYS A 77 -2.40 -5.36 -11.00
CA CYS A 77 -3.68 -5.15 -11.65
C CYS A 77 -3.71 -3.75 -12.27
N LEU A 78 -2.98 -3.57 -13.38
CA LEU A 78 -2.66 -2.24 -13.94
C LEU A 78 -3.90 -1.42 -14.29
N SER A 79 -4.98 -2.07 -14.73
CA SER A 79 -6.22 -1.40 -15.19
C SER A 79 -7.30 -1.32 -14.11
N LEU A 80 -7.03 -1.77 -12.88
CA LEU A 80 -8.03 -1.80 -11.81
C LEU A 80 -8.45 -0.39 -11.40
N GLN A 81 -9.74 -0.08 -11.55
CA GLN A 81 -10.34 1.22 -11.26
C GLN A 81 -11.45 1.15 -10.21
N ASP A 82 -12.23 0.07 -10.21
CA ASP A 82 -13.38 -0.13 -9.35
C ASP A 82 -13.16 -1.37 -8.48
N LEU A 83 -13.05 -1.15 -7.18
CA LEU A 83 -12.72 -2.18 -6.20
C LEU A 83 -13.66 -2.08 -5.01
N ASN A 84 -14.59 -3.04 -4.91
CA ASN A 84 -15.48 -3.16 -3.75
C ASN A 84 -14.91 -4.21 -2.78
N ILE A 85 -14.44 -3.72 -1.64
CA ILE A 85 -13.85 -4.52 -0.54
C ILE A 85 -14.47 -4.19 0.82
N ASP A 86 -15.66 -3.56 0.83
CA ASP A 86 -16.29 -3.03 2.03
C ASP A 86 -16.55 -4.09 3.12
N ASN A 87 -16.77 -5.34 2.73
CA ASN A 87 -17.03 -6.45 3.65
C ASN A 87 -15.80 -7.34 3.89
N LEU A 88 -14.61 -6.91 3.48
CA LEU A 88 -13.41 -7.70 3.64
C LEU A 88 -12.96 -7.70 5.12
N GLU A 89 -13.16 -8.82 5.81
CA GLU A 89 -12.70 -9.00 7.17
C GLU A 89 -11.19 -9.24 7.20
N THR A 90 -10.44 -8.33 7.86
CA THR A 90 -8.97 -8.35 7.85
C THR A 90 -8.35 -8.58 9.23
N ARG A 91 -9.17 -8.76 10.26
CA ARG A 91 -8.71 -8.89 11.65
C ARG A 91 -7.64 -9.97 11.87
N ASN A 92 -7.68 -11.08 11.12
CA ASN A 92 -6.74 -12.18 11.27
C ASN A 92 -5.54 -12.07 10.32
N VAL A 93 -5.50 -11.04 9.47
CA VAL A 93 -4.42 -10.84 8.49
C VAL A 93 -3.14 -10.39 9.20
N LYS A 94 -2.03 -11.05 8.87
CA LYS A 94 -0.68 -10.75 9.37
C LYS A 94 0.22 -10.13 8.31
N ASP A 95 -0.04 -10.41 7.04
CA ASP A 95 0.78 -9.93 5.91
C ASP A 95 -0.12 -9.31 4.84
N MET A 96 0.09 -7.99 4.62
CA MET A 96 -0.55 -7.20 3.56
C MET A 96 0.48 -6.66 2.56
N ARG A 97 1.70 -7.21 2.55
CA ARG A 97 2.77 -6.76 1.67
C ARG A 97 2.32 -6.70 0.23
N GLY A 98 2.49 -5.53 -0.42
CA GLY A 98 2.22 -5.33 -1.84
C GLY A 98 0.78 -5.63 -2.27
N MET A 99 -0.20 -5.59 -1.37
CA MET A 99 -1.57 -5.98 -1.70
C MET A 99 -2.12 -5.23 -2.92
N PHE A 100 -1.78 -3.94 -3.06
CA PHE A 100 -2.18 -3.09 -4.20
C PHE A 100 -0.99 -2.63 -5.04
N HIS A 101 0.20 -3.25 -4.87
CA HIS A 101 1.39 -2.88 -5.62
C HIS A 101 1.10 -2.84 -7.13
N GLY A 102 1.42 -1.72 -7.77
CA GLY A 102 1.27 -1.54 -9.21
C GLY A 102 -0.17 -1.49 -9.73
N CYS A 103 -1.15 -1.19 -8.88
CA CYS A 103 -2.50 -0.86 -9.33
C CYS A 103 -2.50 0.57 -9.90
N GLU A 104 -1.89 0.74 -11.08
CA GLU A 104 -1.59 2.06 -11.66
C GLU A 104 -2.82 2.90 -11.95
N SER A 105 -3.97 2.31 -12.27
CA SER A 105 -5.22 3.00 -12.60
C SER A 105 -6.14 3.25 -11.40
N LEU A 106 -5.77 2.76 -10.20
CA LEU A 106 -6.58 2.95 -9.00
C LEU A 106 -6.45 4.40 -8.52
N THR A 107 -7.59 5.13 -8.50
CA THR A 107 -7.59 6.56 -8.13
C THR A 107 -7.96 6.80 -6.68
N LYS A 108 -8.79 5.94 -6.10
CA LYS A 108 -9.26 6.04 -4.73
C LYS A 108 -9.38 4.66 -4.10
N ILE A 109 -9.19 4.58 -2.79
CA ILE A 109 -9.43 3.37 -2.02
C ILE A 109 -9.86 3.73 -0.60
N ASP A 110 -10.89 3.05 -0.11
CA ASP A 110 -11.33 3.16 1.29
C ASP A 110 -10.95 1.89 2.05
N LEU A 111 -10.05 2.03 3.03
CA LEU A 111 -9.64 0.98 3.95
C LEU A 111 -10.11 1.27 5.39
N SER A 112 -11.09 2.16 5.58
CA SER A 112 -11.62 2.48 6.92
C SER A 112 -12.25 1.29 7.64
N TYR A 113 -12.62 0.24 6.90
CA TYR A 113 -13.16 -1.01 7.46
C TYR A 113 -12.08 -2.05 7.79
N PHE A 114 -10.83 -1.83 7.37
CA PHE A 114 -9.76 -2.78 7.62
C PHE A 114 -9.28 -2.71 9.07
N ASP A 115 -9.34 -3.85 9.75
CA ASP A 115 -8.69 -4.05 11.04
C ASP A 115 -7.26 -4.56 10.81
N ALA A 116 -6.29 -3.67 10.95
CA ALA A 116 -4.88 -3.96 10.69
C ALA A 116 -4.08 -4.27 11.97
N GLN A 117 -4.76 -4.45 13.13
CA GLN A 117 -4.09 -4.60 14.42
C GLN A 117 -3.12 -5.80 14.50
N ASN A 118 -3.33 -6.85 13.70
CA ASN A 118 -2.47 -8.03 13.68
C ASN A 118 -1.46 -8.03 12.52
N VAL A 119 -1.46 -6.99 11.68
CA VAL A 119 -0.57 -6.91 10.52
C VAL A 119 0.84 -6.55 10.98
N GLU A 120 1.81 -7.35 10.54
CA GLU A 120 3.24 -7.16 10.84
C GLU A 120 4.00 -6.56 9.64
N ASN A 121 3.53 -6.79 8.41
CA ASN A 121 4.19 -6.35 7.18
C ASN A 121 3.21 -5.62 6.25
N MET A 122 3.51 -4.34 5.98
CA MET A 122 2.79 -3.48 5.03
C MET A 122 3.73 -2.93 3.94
N SER A 123 4.92 -3.54 3.79
CA SER A 123 5.85 -3.10 2.76
C SER A 123 5.19 -3.14 1.37
N LEU A 124 5.50 -2.15 0.53
CA LEU A 124 5.01 -2.06 -0.85
C LEU A 124 3.47 -1.99 -0.99
N LEU A 125 2.69 -1.74 0.08
CA LEU A 125 1.23 -1.87 0.07
C LEU A 125 0.59 -1.15 -1.12
N PHE A 126 0.99 0.09 -1.39
CA PHE A 126 0.52 0.93 -2.51
C PHE A 126 1.65 1.28 -3.50
N PHE A 127 2.78 0.58 -3.44
CA PHE A 127 3.91 0.92 -4.30
C PHE A 127 3.49 0.98 -5.77
N GLY A 128 3.79 2.11 -6.44
CA GLY A 128 3.48 2.29 -7.86
C GLY A 128 2.00 2.46 -8.19
N CYS A 129 1.14 2.79 -7.22
CA CYS A 129 -0.23 3.23 -7.48
C CYS A 129 -0.22 4.67 -8.00
N LYS A 130 0.25 4.86 -9.24
CA LYS A 130 0.56 6.18 -9.82
C LYS A 130 -0.62 7.13 -9.85
N SER A 131 -1.83 6.62 -10.14
CA SER A 131 -3.05 7.43 -10.22
C SER A 131 -3.75 7.66 -8.89
N LEU A 132 -3.24 7.09 -7.78
CA LEU A 132 -3.87 7.20 -6.47
C LEU A 132 -3.84 8.65 -5.97
N VAL A 133 -5.04 9.22 -5.76
CA VAL A 133 -5.22 10.61 -5.29
C VAL A 133 -5.66 10.62 -3.82
N ASP A 134 -6.47 9.63 -3.44
CA ASP A 134 -7.14 9.59 -2.15
C ASP A 134 -7.12 8.17 -1.56
N VAL A 135 -6.73 8.07 -0.30
CA VAL A 135 -6.73 6.82 0.46
C VAL A 135 -7.24 7.07 1.87
N ASN A 136 -8.33 6.40 2.23
CA ASN A 136 -8.89 6.49 3.57
C ASN A 136 -8.30 5.41 4.49
N LEU A 137 -7.47 5.84 5.44
CA LEU A 137 -6.80 5.00 6.43
C LEU A 137 -7.25 5.34 7.87
N SER A 138 -8.42 5.97 8.03
CA SER A 138 -8.85 6.57 9.30
C SER A 138 -8.97 5.60 10.48
N ARG A 139 -9.05 4.30 10.24
CA ARG A 139 -9.08 3.25 11.29
C ARG A 139 -7.92 2.27 11.21
N PHE A 140 -6.90 2.60 10.44
CA PHE A 140 -5.77 1.70 10.16
C PHE A 140 -4.81 1.64 11.34
N ASN A 141 -5.02 0.69 12.26
CA ASN A 141 -4.15 0.50 13.42
C ASN A 141 -2.88 -0.28 13.03
N THR A 142 -1.73 0.38 13.12
CA THR A 142 -0.44 -0.19 12.71
C THR A 142 0.47 -0.59 13.89
N GLN A 143 -0.11 -0.79 15.08
CA GLN A 143 0.67 -1.03 16.31
C GLN A 143 1.66 -2.21 16.24
N ASN A 144 1.38 -3.23 15.43
CA ASN A 144 2.23 -4.41 15.30
C ASN A 144 3.10 -4.40 14.02
N VAL A 145 3.00 -3.35 13.21
CA VAL A 145 3.75 -3.25 11.95
C VAL A 145 5.23 -3.03 12.24
N LYS A 146 6.06 -3.80 11.56
CA LYS A 146 7.52 -3.77 11.63
C LYS A 146 8.17 -3.22 10.36
N ASP A 147 7.49 -3.35 9.21
CA ASP A 147 8.02 -2.98 7.90
C ASP A 147 7.02 -2.13 7.09
N LEU A 148 7.46 -0.90 6.79
CA LEU A 148 6.76 0.08 5.94
C LEU A 148 7.58 0.42 4.68
N TYR A 149 8.51 -0.48 4.28
CA TYR A 149 9.34 -0.30 3.08
C TYR A 149 8.50 0.04 1.86
N CYS A 150 8.78 1.18 1.22
CA CYS A 150 8.10 1.64 0.00
C CYS A 150 6.56 1.66 0.06
N MET A 151 5.93 1.80 1.24
CA MET A 151 4.48 1.64 1.39
C MET A 151 3.68 2.50 0.41
N PHE A 152 4.06 3.77 0.22
CA PHE A 152 3.46 4.72 -0.74
C PHE A 152 4.41 5.09 -1.87
N GLY A 153 5.56 4.42 -2.00
CA GLY A 153 6.55 4.75 -3.01
C GLY A 153 5.95 4.75 -4.42
N GLY A 154 6.20 5.79 -5.21
CA GLY A 154 5.66 5.92 -6.56
C GLY A 154 4.16 6.23 -6.65
N CYS A 155 3.52 6.67 -5.57
CA CYS A 155 2.17 7.24 -5.60
C CYS A 155 2.24 8.69 -6.11
N GLU A 156 2.52 8.85 -7.41
CA GLU A 156 2.90 10.12 -8.01
C GLU A 156 1.82 11.21 -7.90
N ASN A 157 0.54 10.83 -7.92
CA ASN A 157 -0.59 11.76 -7.88
C ASN A 157 -1.20 11.94 -6.47
N LEU A 158 -0.64 11.32 -5.44
CA LEU A 158 -1.12 11.47 -4.08
C LEU A 158 -0.87 12.88 -3.56
N GLN A 159 -1.95 13.65 -3.28
CA GLN A 159 -1.87 15.05 -2.89
C GLN A 159 -1.96 15.26 -1.39
N TYR A 160 -2.71 14.42 -0.71
CA TYR A 160 -2.98 14.46 0.71
C TYR A 160 -2.93 13.06 1.30
N LEU A 161 -2.43 12.96 2.53
CA LEU A 161 -2.35 11.69 3.24
C LEU A 161 -2.49 11.92 4.74
N ASP A 162 -3.55 11.36 5.32
CA ASP A 162 -3.78 11.37 6.77
C ASP A 162 -3.24 10.08 7.40
N LEU A 163 -2.24 10.22 8.28
CA LEU A 163 -1.59 9.13 8.99
C LEU A 163 -1.70 9.29 10.52
N LEU A 164 -2.63 10.07 11.02
CA LEU A 164 -2.78 10.33 12.46
C LEU A 164 -3.03 9.05 13.29
N ASN A 165 -3.59 8.01 12.67
CA ASN A 165 -3.84 6.72 13.33
C ASN A 165 -2.72 5.68 13.12
N PHE A 166 -1.58 6.10 12.54
CA PHE A 166 -0.42 5.22 12.40
C PHE A 166 0.41 5.19 13.68
N TYR A 167 0.62 4.00 14.20
CA TYR A 167 1.51 3.73 15.34
C TYR A 167 2.81 3.12 14.81
N THR A 168 3.94 3.78 15.05
CA THR A 168 5.23 3.41 14.45
C THR A 168 6.26 2.88 15.46
N GLN A 169 5.85 2.69 16.72
CA GLN A 169 6.74 2.31 17.82
C GLN A 169 7.45 0.96 17.62
N ASN A 170 6.93 0.10 16.74
CA ASN A 170 7.51 -1.20 16.42
C ASN A 170 8.14 -1.28 15.03
N VAL A 171 8.09 -0.19 14.26
CA VAL A 171 8.64 -0.14 12.91
C VAL A 171 10.17 -0.11 12.94
N ILE A 172 10.77 -0.94 12.10
CA ILE A 172 12.22 -1.08 11.92
C ILE A 172 12.67 -0.45 10.61
N ASN A 173 11.83 -0.54 9.56
CA ASN A 173 12.19 -0.13 8.21
C ASN A 173 11.13 0.82 7.61
N MET A 174 11.56 2.04 7.27
CA MET A 174 10.79 3.07 6.57
C MET A 174 11.47 3.51 5.25
N THR A 175 12.42 2.69 4.75
CA THR A 175 13.12 2.98 3.51
C THR A 175 12.13 3.25 2.39
N ARG A 176 12.31 4.39 1.69
CA ARG A 176 11.51 4.81 0.52
C ARG A 176 9.99 4.88 0.77
N MET A 177 9.54 5.04 2.02
CA MET A 177 8.10 4.97 2.36
C MET A 177 7.25 5.92 1.51
N PHE A 178 7.74 7.12 1.21
CA PHE A 178 7.07 8.14 0.39
C PHE A 178 7.87 8.52 -0.86
N SER A 179 8.87 7.72 -1.24
CA SER A 179 9.69 8.02 -2.42
C SER A 179 8.82 8.22 -3.65
N GLU A 180 9.11 9.28 -4.45
CA GLU A 180 8.39 9.62 -5.68
C GLU A 180 6.90 9.97 -5.48
N CYS A 181 6.48 10.38 -4.28
CA CYS A 181 5.18 11.01 -4.06
C CYS A 181 5.22 12.47 -4.54
N ARG A 182 5.31 12.65 -5.85
CA ARG A 182 5.65 13.94 -6.50
C ARG A 182 4.62 15.03 -6.26
N SER A 183 3.34 14.68 -6.06
CA SER A 183 2.24 15.64 -5.87
C SER A 183 1.94 15.95 -4.41
N LEU A 184 2.58 15.27 -3.45
CA LEU A 184 2.36 15.45 -2.02
C LEU A 184 2.93 16.81 -1.58
N LYS A 185 2.08 17.70 -1.04
CA LYS A 185 2.46 19.07 -0.70
C LYS A 185 2.82 19.24 0.75
N GLU A 186 2.08 18.62 1.64
CA GLU A 186 2.24 18.69 3.08
C GLU A 186 2.14 17.28 3.67
N LEU A 187 2.91 17.01 4.71
CA LEU A 187 2.85 15.75 5.43
C LEU A 187 3.11 15.98 6.92
N ASP A 188 2.16 15.56 7.74
CA ASP A 188 2.28 15.56 9.19
C ASP A 188 2.57 14.14 9.68
N LEU A 189 3.78 13.94 10.20
CA LEU A 189 4.25 12.71 10.84
C LEU A 189 4.62 12.97 12.31
N SER A 190 4.01 13.98 12.93
CA SER A 190 4.27 14.33 14.33
C SER A 190 3.95 13.21 15.31
N ASN A 191 3.05 12.27 14.90
CA ASN A 191 2.72 11.07 15.67
C ASN A 191 3.65 9.86 15.40
N PHE A 192 4.64 10.00 14.48
CA PHE A 192 5.60 8.93 14.19
C PHE A 192 6.75 8.93 15.20
N TYR A 193 6.87 7.83 15.93
CA TYR A 193 7.98 7.57 16.86
C TYR A 193 8.96 6.61 16.20
N THR A 194 10.18 7.07 15.95
CA THR A 194 11.17 6.32 15.17
C THR A 194 12.29 5.71 16.01
N ASN A 195 12.04 5.51 17.30
CA ASN A 195 13.04 5.01 18.25
C ASN A 195 13.61 3.62 17.91
N LYS A 196 12.85 2.77 17.21
CA LYS A 196 13.30 1.44 16.76
C LYS A 196 13.70 1.41 15.28
N VAL A 197 13.48 2.49 14.55
CA VAL A 197 13.76 2.52 13.11
C VAL A 197 15.26 2.50 12.87
N GLN A 198 15.68 1.61 11.99
CA GLN A 198 17.07 1.44 11.56
C GLN A 198 17.33 1.96 10.15
N TYR A 199 16.32 1.91 9.29
CA TYR A 199 16.45 2.25 7.87
C TYR A 199 15.39 3.27 7.45
N MET A 200 15.85 4.43 6.95
CA MET A 200 15.02 5.54 6.43
C MET A 200 15.58 6.11 5.14
N ASN A 201 16.53 5.43 4.50
CA ASN A 201 17.15 5.96 3.31
C ASN A 201 16.11 6.21 2.21
N SER A 202 16.26 7.34 1.53
CA SER A 202 15.36 7.79 0.45
C SER A 202 13.89 7.92 0.86
N MET A 203 13.57 8.11 2.15
CA MET A 203 12.18 8.10 2.64
C MET A 203 11.28 9.08 1.90
N PHE A 204 11.80 10.25 1.55
CA PHE A 204 11.10 11.31 0.81
C PHE A 204 11.76 11.61 -0.55
N TYR A 205 12.61 10.70 -1.06
CA TYR A 205 13.27 10.89 -2.35
C TYR A 205 12.26 11.24 -3.44
N GLY A 206 12.49 12.30 -4.21
CA GLY A 206 11.63 12.69 -5.32
C GLY A 206 10.26 13.27 -4.93
N CYS A 207 10.03 13.60 -3.65
CA CYS A 207 8.83 14.34 -3.22
C CYS A 207 8.94 15.81 -3.66
N SER A 208 8.90 16.05 -4.96
CA SER A 208 9.26 17.35 -5.56
C SER A 208 8.33 18.50 -5.17
N SER A 209 7.08 18.23 -4.84
CA SER A 209 6.10 19.26 -4.41
C SER A 209 6.01 19.42 -2.89
N LEU A 210 6.68 18.56 -2.11
CA LEU A 210 6.61 18.61 -0.63
C LEU A 210 7.21 19.92 -0.14
N SER A 211 6.38 20.78 0.44
CA SER A 211 6.76 22.11 0.90
C SER A 211 6.72 22.27 2.42
N LYS A 212 5.99 21.38 3.13
CA LYS A 212 5.85 21.39 4.58
C LYS A 212 5.87 19.97 5.13
N LEU A 213 6.70 19.76 6.16
CA LEU A 213 6.89 18.45 6.78
C LEU A 213 7.00 18.58 8.29
N ASP A 214 6.19 17.84 9.04
CA ASP A 214 6.33 17.67 10.48
C ASP A 214 6.86 16.28 10.82
N ILE A 215 8.08 16.25 11.36
CA ILE A 215 8.76 15.06 11.88
C ILE A 215 9.27 15.34 13.30
N SER A 216 8.49 16.07 14.09
CA SER A 216 8.90 16.59 15.41
C SER A 216 9.27 15.49 16.41
N ASN A 217 8.73 14.29 16.26
CA ASN A 217 9.01 13.14 17.13
C ASN A 217 9.98 12.11 16.53
N PHE A 218 10.66 12.45 15.43
CA PHE A 218 11.69 11.57 14.89
C PHE A 218 12.90 11.52 15.82
N SER A 219 13.40 10.32 16.10
CA SER A 219 14.69 10.02 16.73
C SER A 219 15.63 9.45 15.67
N VAL A 220 16.92 9.73 15.81
CA VAL A 220 17.98 9.20 14.93
C VAL A 220 18.94 8.26 15.66
N GLU A 221 18.66 7.93 16.92
CA GLU A 221 19.57 7.19 17.78
C GLU A 221 19.92 5.79 17.26
N ASN A 222 18.95 5.10 16.65
CA ASN A 222 19.11 3.74 16.15
C ASN A 222 19.20 3.66 14.62
N ILE A 223 19.23 4.81 13.94
CA ILE A 223 19.25 4.82 12.48
C ILE A 223 20.63 4.44 11.95
N ILE A 224 20.67 3.38 11.15
CA ILE A 224 21.87 2.90 10.46
C ILE A 224 22.06 3.63 9.14
N ASN A 225 20.96 3.82 8.39
CA ASN A 225 20.99 4.47 7.08
C ASN A 225 19.79 5.39 6.87
N PHE A 226 20.05 6.65 6.47
CA PHE A 226 19.07 7.61 5.96
C PHE A 226 19.62 8.46 4.79
N ASP A 227 20.53 7.88 4.00
CA ASP A 227 21.07 8.52 2.82
C ASP A 227 19.95 8.87 1.83
N ASP A 228 20.16 9.95 1.08
CA ASP A 228 19.21 10.47 0.07
C ASP A 228 17.79 10.75 0.59
N MET A 229 17.60 10.87 1.93
CA MET A 229 16.28 10.99 2.55
C MET A 229 15.42 12.09 1.92
N PHE A 230 16.03 13.22 1.54
CA PHE A 230 15.36 14.40 0.97
C PHE A 230 15.87 14.75 -0.43
N ARG A 231 16.59 13.86 -1.08
CA ARG A 231 17.09 14.12 -2.42
C ARG A 231 15.92 14.33 -3.38
N GLU A 232 16.01 15.35 -4.23
CA GLU A 232 14.96 15.77 -5.19
C GLU A 232 13.66 16.29 -4.55
N CYS A 233 13.70 16.69 -3.28
CA CYS A 233 12.61 17.44 -2.63
C CYS A 233 12.75 18.96 -2.94
N PHE A 234 12.55 19.33 -4.20
CA PHE A 234 12.86 20.69 -4.68
C PHE A 234 12.07 21.82 -4.02
N SER A 235 10.88 21.53 -3.50
CA SER A 235 10.02 22.51 -2.83
C SER A 235 10.25 22.59 -1.31
N LEU A 236 10.97 21.62 -0.73
CA LEU A 236 11.15 21.52 0.71
C LEU A 236 12.31 22.43 1.16
N ARG A 237 12.00 23.42 2.00
CA ARG A 237 12.99 24.27 2.64
C ARG A 237 13.20 23.87 4.08
N ILE A 238 14.42 24.02 4.57
CA ILE A 238 14.80 23.61 5.93
C ILE A 238 13.95 24.27 7.02
N GLU A 239 13.54 25.53 6.83
CA GLU A 239 12.67 26.24 7.75
C GLU A 239 11.28 25.63 7.87
N ASN A 240 10.82 24.92 6.84
CA ASN A 240 9.50 24.28 6.76
C ASN A 240 9.50 22.86 7.33
N ILE A 241 10.63 22.38 7.81
CA ILE A 241 10.74 21.08 8.49
C ILE A 241 10.63 21.31 9.99
N ASN A 242 9.52 20.87 10.58
CA ASN A 242 9.38 20.84 12.02
C ASN A 242 10.03 19.57 12.58
N CYS A 243 11.21 19.70 13.19
CA CYS A 243 11.94 18.57 13.80
C CYS A 243 12.96 19.01 14.84
N LYS A 244 13.19 18.15 15.85
CA LYS A 244 14.21 18.36 16.89
C LYS A 244 15.64 18.06 16.40
N ILE A 245 15.75 17.28 15.32
CA ILE A 245 17.01 16.76 14.79
C ILE A 245 17.53 17.55 13.58
N LYS A 246 17.04 18.77 13.37
CA LYS A 246 17.32 19.64 12.22
C LYS A 246 18.80 19.71 11.86
N ASN A 247 19.66 19.97 12.85
CA ASN A 247 21.10 20.10 12.64
C ASN A 247 21.76 18.80 12.12
N ILE A 248 21.22 17.64 12.53
CA ILE A 248 21.69 16.34 12.07
C ILE A 248 21.27 16.12 10.62
N LEU A 249 20.02 16.46 10.27
CA LEU A 249 19.50 16.35 8.92
C LEU A 249 20.26 17.26 7.95
N ILE A 250 20.51 18.50 8.31
CA ILE A 250 21.32 19.44 7.48
C ILE A 250 22.68 18.81 7.17
N LYS A 251 23.37 18.32 8.20
CA LYS A 251 24.74 17.80 8.06
C LYS A 251 24.83 16.53 7.23
N ARG A 252 23.86 15.61 7.37
CA ARG A 252 23.91 14.28 6.76
C ARG A 252 23.13 14.15 5.46
N CYS A 253 22.00 14.88 5.32
CA CYS A 253 21.14 14.79 4.14
C CYS A 253 21.43 15.84 3.07
N GLN A 254 22.49 16.66 3.26
CA GLN A 254 22.88 17.73 2.33
C GLN A 254 21.71 18.68 1.99
N LEU A 255 20.86 18.96 2.96
CA LEU A 255 19.82 19.99 2.83
C LEU A 255 20.54 21.36 2.84
N TYR A 256 20.64 21.97 1.68
CA TYR A 256 21.16 23.33 1.52
C TYR A 256 20.00 24.34 1.52
N ASN A 257 20.24 25.50 2.09
CA ASN A 257 19.30 26.63 2.11
C ASN A 257 18.95 27.11 0.71
#